data_212b69422b23431dade1f6332ea1588e
#
_entry.id   212b69422b23431dade1f6332ea1588e
#
_cell.length_a   1.000
_cell.length_b   1.000
_cell.length_c   1.000
_cell.angle_alpha   90.00
_cell.angle_beta   90.00
_cell.angle_gamma   90.00
#
_symmetry.space_group_name_H-M   'P 1'
#
loop_
_entity.id
_entity.type
_entity.pdbx_description
1 polymer ?
#
loop_
_entity_poly.entity_id
_entity_poly.type
_entity_poly.pdbx_seq_one_letter_code
_entity_poly.pdbx_strand_id
1 'polypeptide(L)'
;YHQQHAVDWVVRLAGGTQESRRRIDKALAQLWPYTAELIEADTVDEEAAKLGLGPRWAELAIAWQAEARALFDAAGLAMPKSSAFRSTGKTGVHSEHMGRILTELQYLQRSFPGGVW
;
A
#
# COMPACT_ATOMS: atom_id res chain seq x y z
N TYR A 1 -8.61 -9.23 9.72
CA TYR A 1 -9.29 -8.05 10.30
C TYR A 1 -9.00 -6.78 9.52
N HIS A 2 -7.74 -6.36 9.36
CA HIS A 2 -7.36 -5.10 8.72
C HIS A 2 -7.84 -5.00 7.26
N GLN A 3 -7.71 -6.06 6.49
CA GLN A 3 -8.22 -6.11 5.11
C GLN A 3 -9.73 -5.87 5.06
N GLN A 4 -10.51 -6.60 5.84
CA GLN A 4 -11.97 -6.44 5.88
C GLN A 4 -12.37 -5.04 6.31
N HIS A 5 -11.72 -4.50 7.33
CA HIS A 5 -11.97 -3.15 7.80
C HIS A 5 -11.71 -2.08 6.70
N ALA A 6 -10.61 -2.22 5.96
CA ALA A 6 -10.29 -1.32 4.86
C ALA A 6 -11.32 -1.43 3.71
N VAL A 7 -11.70 -2.66 3.34
CA VAL A 7 -12.75 -2.93 2.33
C VAL A 7 -14.06 -2.25 2.71
N ASP A 8 -14.53 -2.46 3.95
CA ASP A 8 -15.79 -1.90 4.44
C ASP A 8 -15.79 -0.37 4.37
N TRP A 9 -14.66 0.27 4.71
CA TRP A 9 -14.55 1.73 4.61
C TRP A 9 -14.53 2.22 3.17
N VAL A 10 -13.84 1.55 2.25
CA VAL A 10 -13.85 1.94 0.84
C VAL A 10 -15.25 1.86 0.26
N VAL A 11 -15.97 0.75 0.49
CA VAL A 11 -17.36 0.57 0.03
C VAL A 11 -18.27 1.65 0.62
N ARG A 12 -18.17 1.91 1.92
CA ARG A 12 -18.96 2.92 2.63
C ARG A 12 -18.73 4.34 2.09
N LEU A 13 -17.47 4.71 1.89
CA LEU A 13 -17.11 6.04 1.38
C LEU A 13 -17.51 6.22 -0.08
N ALA A 14 -17.40 5.17 -0.89
CA ALA A 14 -17.79 5.19 -2.30
C ALA A 14 -19.31 5.30 -2.49
N GLY A 15 -20.10 4.62 -1.64
CA GLY A 15 -21.55 4.63 -1.66
C GLY A 15 -22.21 5.74 -0.83
N GLY A 16 -21.43 6.60 -0.19
CA GLY A 16 -21.93 7.67 0.68
C GLY A 16 -22.39 8.93 -0.07
N THR A 17 -21.96 10.11 0.40
CA THR A 17 -22.28 11.37 -0.24
C THR A 17 -21.45 11.61 -1.50
N GLN A 18 -21.88 12.56 -2.35
CA GLN A 18 -21.08 13.00 -3.50
C GLN A 18 -19.69 13.47 -3.07
N GLU A 19 -19.58 14.15 -1.93
CA GLU A 19 -18.29 14.62 -1.41
C GLU A 19 -17.39 13.43 -0.99
N SER A 20 -17.92 12.42 -0.29
CA SER A 20 -17.13 11.24 0.05
C SER A 20 -16.69 10.48 -1.20
N ARG A 21 -17.56 10.36 -2.20
CA ARG A 21 -17.22 9.77 -3.49
C ARG A 21 -16.09 10.53 -4.18
N ARG A 22 -16.19 11.85 -4.29
CA ARG A 22 -15.14 12.68 -4.88
C ARG A 22 -13.80 12.52 -4.17
N ARG A 23 -13.81 12.42 -2.83
CA ARG A 23 -12.59 12.22 -2.04
C ARG A 23 -11.95 10.86 -2.29
N ILE A 24 -12.74 9.79 -2.35
CA ILE A 24 -12.20 8.45 -2.62
C ILE A 24 -11.64 8.35 -4.04
N ASP A 25 -12.31 8.91 -5.05
CA ASP A 25 -11.81 8.93 -6.42
C ASP A 25 -10.47 9.67 -6.51
N LYS A 26 -10.35 10.82 -5.81
CA LYS A 26 -9.09 11.57 -5.74
C LYS A 26 -7.98 10.76 -5.03
N ALA A 27 -8.31 10.14 -3.91
CA ALA A 27 -7.34 9.32 -3.16
C ALA A 27 -6.84 8.14 -4.00
N LEU A 28 -7.74 7.46 -4.71
CA LEU A 28 -7.37 6.37 -5.61
C LEU A 28 -6.43 6.85 -6.73
N ALA A 29 -6.73 7.97 -7.37
CA ALA A 29 -5.88 8.52 -8.42
C ALA A 29 -4.46 8.84 -7.90
N GLN A 30 -4.34 9.28 -6.65
CA GLN A 30 -3.07 9.61 -6.02
C GLN A 30 -2.29 8.40 -5.51
N LEU A 31 -2.97 7.41 -4.93
CA LEU A 31 -2.33 6.29 -4.22
C LEU A 31 -2.16 5.05 -5.09
N TRP A 32 -3.03 4.83 -6.06
CA TRP A 32 -2.97 3.65 -6.93
C TRP A 32 -1.62 3.44 -7.61
N PRO A 33 -0.94 4.48 -8.11
CA PRO A 33 0.37 4.30 -8.75
C PRO A 33 1.43 3.65 -7.85
N TYR A 34 1.31 3.78 -6.53
CA TYR A 34 2.24 3.17 -5.58
C TYR A 34 1.98 1.67 -5.34
N THR A 35 0.82 1.16 -5.74
CA THR A 35 0.49 -0.26 -5.52
C THR A 35 1.33 -1.22 -6.37
N ALA A 36 1.92 -0.75 -7.47
CA ALA A 36 2.78 -1.57 -8.30
C ALA A 36 3.98 -2.11 -7.52
N GLU A 37 4.59 -1.28 -6.66
CA GLU A 37 5.73 -1.67 -5.85
C GLU A 37 5.42 -2.78 -4.85
N LEU A 38 4.16 -2.89 -4.41
CA LEU A 38 3.73 -3.92 -3.44
C LEU A 38 3.89 -5.35 -3.96
N ILE A 39 3.95 -5.52 -5.28
CA ILE A 39 4.01 -6.83 -5.94
C ILE A 39 5.26 -7.00 -6.80
N GLU A 40 6.19 -6.05 -6.76
CA GLU A 40 7.49 -6.16 -7.41
C GLU A 40 8.49 -6.82 -6.45
N ALA A 41 9.03 -8.00 -6.85
CA ALA A 41 10.04 -8.70 -6.08
C ALA A 41 11.41 -8.02 -6.23
N ASP A 42 12.17 -8.01 -5.16
CA ASP A 42 13.59 -7.67 -5.16
C ASP A 42 14.46 -8.91 -4.87
N THR A 43 15.77 -8.70 -4.75
CA THR A 43 16.72 -9.79 -4.46
C THR A 43 16.48 -10.44 -3.10
N VAL A 44 15.99 -9.70 -2.12
CA VAL A 44 15.69 -10.23 -0.77
C VAL A 44 14.45 -11.10 -0.82
N ASP A 45 13.40 -10.65 -1.53
CA ASP A 45 12.17 -11.42 -1.73
C ASP A 45 12.45 -12.74 -2.45
N GLU A 46 13.29 -12.72 -3.47
CA GLU A 46 13.67 -13.92 -4.22
C GLU A 46 14.47 -14.92 -3.37
N GLU A 47 15.40 -14.43 -2.54
CA GLU A 47 16.13 -15.30 -1.61
C GLU A 47 15.22 -15.88 -0.53
N ALA A 48 14.31 -15.08 0.02
CA ALA A 48 13.31 -15.56 0.99
C ALA A 48 12.43 -16.66 0.39
N ALA A 49 12.00 -16.50 -0.86
CA ALA A 49 11.23 -17.52 -1.57
C ALA A 49 12.03 -18.81 -1.82
N LYS A 50 13.31 -18.70 -2.20
CA LYS A 50 14.20 -19.86 -2.37
C LYS A 50 14.41 -20.65 -1.08
N LEU A 51 14.46 -19.94 0.05
CA LEU A 51 14.61 -20.55 1.38
C LEU A 51 13.30 -21.08 1.97
N GLY A 52 12.17 -20.91 1.25
CA GLY A 52 10.85 -21.35 1.72
C GLY A 52 10.29 -20.49 2.87
N LEU A 53 10.81 -19.28 3.06
CA LEU A 53 10.36 -18.34 4.11
C LEU A 53 9.11 -17.58 3.73
N GLY A 54 8.75 -17.56 2.45
CA GLY A 54 7.56 -16.87 1.94
C GLY A 54 7.21 -17.31 0.51
N PRO A 55 6.03 -16.90 0.01
CA PRO A 55 5.61 -17.18 -1.35
C PRO A 55 6.39 -16.31 -2.34
N ARG A 56 6.37 -16.68 -3.61
CA ARG A 56 6.86 -15.81 -4.68
C ARG A 56 5.89 -14.65 -4.88
N TRP A 57 6.39 -13.44 -4.99
CA TRP A 57 5.56 -12.24 -5.16
C TRP A 57 4.68 -12.27 -6.42
N ALA A 58 5.16 -12.88 -7.50
CA ALA A 58 4.35 -13.07 -8.71
C ALA A 58 3.07 -13.88 -8.45
N GLU A 59 3.10 -14.84 -7.51
CA GLU A 59 1.93 -15.63 -7.12
C GLU A 59 0.93 -14.79 -6.32
N LEU A 60 1.45 -13.91 -5.45
CA LEU A 60 0.62 -12.97 -4.68
C LEU A 60 -0.06 -11.93 -5.57
N ALA A 61 0.58 -11.52 -6.67
CA ALA A 61 0.04 -10.53 -7.59
C ALA A 61 -1.32 -10.94 -8.17
N ILE A 62 -1.50 -12.22 -8.49
CA ILE A 62 -2.75 -12.76 -9.06
C ILE A 62 -3.88 -12.65 -8.03
N ALA A 63 -3.65 -13.10 -6.80
CA ALA A 63 -4.62 -13.04 -5.73
C ALA A 63 -4.97 -11.59 -5.37
N TRP A 64 -3.95 -10.74 -5.23
CA TRP A 64 -4.14 -9.32 -4.94
C TRP A 64 -4.98 -8.60 -6.00
N GLN A 65 -4.72 -8.86 -7.29
CA GLN A 65 -5.49 -8.27 -8.39
C GLN A 65 -6.95 -8.72 -8.38
N ALA A 66 -7.21 -9.99 -8.07
CA ALA A 66 -8.57 -10.51 -7.96
C ALA A 66 -9.34 -9.83 -6.82
N GLU A 67 -8.74 -9.72 -5.64
CA GLU A 67 -9.31 -9.02 -4.48
C GLU A 67 -9.56 -7.53 -4.77
N ALA A 68 -8.61 -6.86 -5.40
CA ALA A 68 -8.75 -5.46 -5.78
C ALA A 68 -9.95 -5.26 -6.75
N ARG A 69 -10.09 -6.11 -7.76
CA ARG A 69 -11.24 -6.07 -8.68
C ARG A 69 -12.56 -6.27 -7.95
N ALA A 70 -12.65 -7.29 -7.11
CA ALA A 70 -13.86 -7.55 -6.32
C ALA A 70 -14.23 -6.35 -5.45
N LEU A 71 -13.26 -5.70 -4.82
CA LEU A 71 -13.47 -4.47 -4.05
C LEU A 71 -14.01 -3.33 -4.91
N PHE A 72 -13.40 -3.06 -6.07
CA PHE A 72 -13.81 -1.98 -6.96
C PHE A 72 -15.23 -2.22 -7.49
N ASP A 73 -15.55 -3.46 -7.86
CA ASP A 73 -16.90 -3.85 -8.31
C ASP A 73 -17.92 -3.64 -7.18
N ALA A 74 -17.63 -4.10 -5.97
CA ALA A 74 -18.51 -3.94 -4.81
C ALA A 74 -18.73 -2.46 -4.42
N ALA A 75 -17.71 -1.62 -4.60
CA ALA A 75 -17.78 -0.19 -4.31
C ALA A 75 -18.33 0.65 -5.47
N GLY A 76 -18.61 0.05 -6.63
CA GLY A 76 -19.01 0.77 -7.85
C GLY A 76 -17.95 1.79 -8.30
N LEU A 77 -16.67 1.48 -8.08
CA LEU A 77 -15.53 2.31 -8.45
C LEU A 77 -14.91 1.83 -9.77
N ALA A 78 -14.44 2.76 -10.58
CA ALA A 78 -13.66 2.40 -11.76
C ALA A 78 -12.24 2.00 -11.35
N MET A 79 -11.74 0.89 -11.90
CA MET A 79 -10.34 0.48 -11.72
C MET A 79 -9.44 1.56 -12.29
N PRO A 80 -8.50 2.12 -11.52
CA PRO A 80 -7.58 3.13 -12.05
C PRO A 80 -6.72 2.56 -13.18
N LYS A 81 -6.42 3.38 -14.17
CA LYS A 81 -5.54 3.00 -15.27
C LYS A 81 -4.11 2.80 -14.75
N SER A 82 -3.35 1.96 -15.44
CA SER A 82 -1.92 1.82 -15.18
C SER A 82 -1.21 3.17 -15.36
N SER A 83 -0.27 3.46 -14.48
CA SER A 83 0.59 4.65 -14.54
C SER A 83 1.98 4.28 -15.03
N ALA A 84 2.65 5.20 -15.72
CA ALA A 84 4.07 5.08 -16.00
C ALA A 84 4.95 5.35 -14.77
N PHE A 85 4.37 5.96 -13.73
CA PHE A 85 5.06 6.18 -12.45
C PHE A 85 5.44 4.84 -11.81
N ARG A 86 6.63 4.78 -11.27
CA ARG A 86 7.12 3.66 -10.44
C ARG A 86 7.65 4.22 -9.13
N SER A 87 7.11 3.72 -8.04
CA SER A 87 7.70 3.89 -6.72
C SER A 87 8.93 3.00 -6.59
N THR A 88 9.96 3.48 -5.92
CA THR A 88 11.22 2.76 -5.71
C THR A 88 11.66 2.79 -4.24
N GLY A 89 10.70 2.85 -3.32
CA GLY A 89 10.93 2.86 -1.88
C GLY A 89 11.75 1.67 -1.39
N LYS A 90 11.54 0.48 -1.94
CA LYS A 90 12.30 -0.73 -1.63
C LYS A 90 13.80 -0.60 -1.97
N THR A 91 14.15 0.26 -2.91
CA THR A 91 15.55 0.55 -3.29
C THR A 91 16.10 1.82 -2.64
N GLY A 92 15.40 2.37 -1.65
CA GLY A 92 15.85 3.51 -0.85
C GLY A 92 15.47 4.89 -1.38
N VAL A 93 14.71 4.98 -2.47
CA VAL A 93 14.21 6.25 -2.99
C VAL A 93 12.81 6.50 -2.46
N HIS A 94 12.70 7.33 -1.45
CA HIS A 94 11.45 7.61 -0.75
C HIS A 94 10.89 8.99 -1.09
N SER A 95 9.59 9.17 -0.84
CA SER A 95 8.98 10.50 -0.87
C SER A 95 9.45 11.36 0.31
N GLU A 96 9.24 12.67 0.23
CA GLU A 96 9.54 13.63 1.30
C GLU A 96 8.88 13.29 2.65
N HIS A 97 7.79 12.53 2.62
CA HIS A 97 7.07 12.13 3.83
C HIS A 97 7.86 11.15 4.72
N MET A 98 8.81 10.40 4.15
CA MET A 98 9.63 9.44 4.91
C MET A 98 10.44 10.15 6.00
N GLY A 99 11.03 11.30 5.71
CA GLY A 99 11.81 12.06 6.70
C GLY A 99 10.98 12.46 7.92
N ARG A 100 9.73 12.88 7.70
CA ARG A 100 8.80 13.20 8.78
C ARG A 100 8.43 11.96 9.60
N ILE A 101 8.07 10.87 8.94
CA ILE A 101 7.73 9.59 9.60
C ILE A 101 8.89 9.09 10.45
N LEU A 102 10.12 9.09 9.91
CA LEU A 102 11.30 8.66 10.64
C LEU A 102 11.61 9.56 11.85
N THR A 103 11.37 10.86 11.74
CA THR A 103 11.54 11.78 12.86
C THR A 103 10.62 11.43 14.03
N GLU A 104 9.34 11.15 13.74
CA GLU A 104 8.38 10.73 14.74
C GLU A 104 8.72 9.35 15.34
N LEU A 105 9.04 8.37 14.50
CA LEU A 105 9.37 7.00 14.95
C LEU A 105 10.63 6.95 15.79
N GLN A 106 11.63 7.81 15.52
CA GLN A 106 12.92 7.81 16.21
C GLN A 106 12.97 8.78 17.39
N TYR A 107 11.90 9.49 17.67
CA TYR A 107 11.91 10.57 18.65
C TYR A 107 12.40 10.12 20.03
N LEU A 108 11.85 9.01 20.54
CA LEU A 108 12.18 8.51 21.87
C LEU A 108 13.65 8.07 21.96
N GLN A 109 14.13 7.26 21.02
CA GLN A 109 15.52 6.79 21.00
C GLN A 109 16.53 7.93 20.86
N ARG A 110 16.19 8.96 20.10
CA ARG A 110 17.06 10.14 19.91
C ARG A 110 17.06 11.07 21.12
N SER A 111 15.92 11.18 21.80
CA SER A 111 15.78 12.03 22.99
C SER A 111 16.37 11.38 24.25
N PHE A 112 16.37 10.06 24.31
CA PHE A 112 16.82 9.28 25.47
C PHE A 112 17.80 8.17 25.05
N PRO A 113 19.01 8.52 24.60
CA PRO A 113 20.01 7.53 24.20
C PRO A 113 20.33 6.56 25.35
N GLY A 114 20.30 5.26 25.08
CA GLY A 114 20.53 4.22 26.09
C GLY A 114 19.32 3.91 27.00
N GLY A 115 18.16 4.47 26.72
CA GLY A 115 16.91 4.09 27.38
C GLY A 115 16.58 2.60 27.17
N VAL A 116 16.08 1.95 28.22
CA VAL A 116 15.55 0.58 28.16
C VAL A 116 14.04 0.68 28.14
N TRP A 117 13.43 0.04 27.10
CA TRP A 117 11.98 0.09 26.81
C TRP A 117 11.32 -1.26 27.02
#